data_7ad58ced822517c36c6bf03fa9a2c261
#
_entry.id   7ad58ced822517c36c6bf03fa9a2c261
#
_cell.length_a   1.000
_cell.length_b   1.000
_cell.length_c   1.000
_cell.angle_alpha   90.00
_cell.angle_beta   90.00
_cell.angle_gamma   90.00
#
_symmetry.space_group_name_H-M   'P 1'
#
loop_
_entity.id
_entity.type
_entity.pdbx_description
1 polymer ?
#
loop_
_entity_poly.entity_id
_entity_poly.type
_entity_poly.pdbx_seq_one_letter_code
_entity_poly.pdbx_strand_id
1 'polypeptide(L)'
;MVATHDVFNQPRPLVDYNLYATNPTLDTDSVALFHSSHGSNLTTSALSASTFTAARLAMMKQAEKSSSKRLGLVLQHLMVPMDLEETAVNLFRRTTENDAKFIVNPGQPQIHVVTHLTDASDWFACAGIDQADQIEVGFLDGKEEPALFMQADDSNGSAFAADKVTLKVRHIYGGAPIEY
;
A
#
# COMPACT_ATOMS: atom_id res chain seq x y z
N MET A 1 13.69 3.26 -3.55
CA MET A 1 12.71 3.47 -2.48
C MET A 1 12.47 4.95 -2.35
N VAL A 2 11.27 5.43 -2.69
CA VAL A 2 10.95 6.86 -2.88
C VAL A 2 10.08 7.34 -1.74
N ALA A 3 10.56 7.32 -0.53
CA ALA A 3 9.74 7.75 0.58
C ALA A 3 10.21 9.04 1.24
N THR A 4 11.11 9.78 0.57
CA THR A 4 11.82 10.88 1.22
C THR A 4 10.99 12.13 1.50
N HIS A 5 9.85 12.29 0.84
CA HIS A 5 9.02 13.48 1.08
C HIS A 5 7.80 13.23 1.96
N ASP A 6 7.55 12.00 2.32
CA ASP A 6 6.45 11.64 3.22
C ASP A 6 6.90 11.49 4.68
N VAL A 7 8.12 11.88 4.97
CA VAL A 7 8.71 11.83 6.31
C VAL A 7 7.87 12.58 7.34
N PHE A 8 7.09 13.57 6.92
CA PHE A 8 6.22 14.36 7.77
C PHE A 8 4.81 13.80 7.95
N ASN A 9 4.37 12.90 7.03
CA ASN A 9 3.01 12.37 6.99
C ASN A 9 2.91 10.86 7.13
N GLN A 10 3.91 10.20 7.65
CA GLN A 10 4.06 8.75 7.76
C GLN A 10 4.59 8.11 6.45
N PRO A 11 5.81 7.57 6.47
CA PRO A 11 6.40 6.89 5.32
C PRO A 11 5.68 5.59 4.94
N ARG A 12 4.88 5.08 5.83
CA ARG A 12 4.17 3.80 5.70
C ARG A 12 3.32 3.68 4.44
N PRO A 13 2.44 4.62 4.09
CA PRO A 13 1.62 4.51 2.88
C PRO A 13 2.45 4.34 1.60
N LEU A 14 3.56 5.08 1.47
CA LEU A 14 4.42 4.99 0.29
C LEU A 14 5.13 3.63 0.17
N VAL A 15 5.53 3.05 1.29
CA VAL A 15 6.10 1.71 1.33
C VAL A 15 5.05 0.69 0.88
N ASP A 16 3.83 0.81 1.41
CA ASP A 16 2.71 -0.07 1.07
C ASP A 16 2.44 -0.07 -0.45
N TYR A 17 2.30 1.11 -1.05
CA TYR A 17 2.03 1.24 -2.48
C TYR A 17 3.15 0.71 -3.36
N ASN A 18 4.39 1.01 -3.00
CA ASN A 18 5.54 0.55 -3.76
C ASN A 18 5.68 -0.98 -3.69
N LEU A 19 5.41 -1.58 -2.54
CA LEU A 19 5.42 -3.03 -2.38
C LEU A 19 4.33 -3.69 -3.22
N TYR A 20 3.12 -3.16 -3.23
CA TYR A 20 2.05 -3.70 -4.06
C TYR A 20 2.37 -3.59 -5.56
N ALA A 21 2.83 -2.43 -6.02
CA ALA A 21 3.18 -2.22 -7.42
C ALA A 21 4.33 -3.11 -7.91
N THR A 22 5.27 -3.49 -7.04
CA THR A 22 6.40 -4.36 -7.39
C THR A 22 6.09 -5.84 -7.29
N ASN A 23 4.95 -6.21 -6.68
CA ASN A 23 4.54 -7.59 -6.46
C ASN A 23 5.68 -8.48 -5.92
N PRO A 24 6.23 -8.17 -4.74
CA PRO A 24 7.41 -8.84 -4.21
C PRO A 24 7.12 -10.31 -3.87
N THR A 25 8.17 -11.11 -3.88
CA THR A 25 8.10 -12.51 -3.44
C THR A 25 8.05 -12.56 -1.92
N LEU A 26 7.15 -13.38 -1.38
CA LEU A 26 7.04 -13.63 0.05
C LEU A 26 8.12 -14.61 0.53
N ASP A 27 8.71 -14.35 1.68
CA ASP A 27 9.71 -15.24 2.28
C ASP A 27 9.09 -16.56 2.79
N THR A 28 7.81 -16.56 3.09
CA THR A 28 7.09 -17.70 3.69
C THR A 28 6.90 -18.88 2.73
N ASP A 29 6.78 -18.62 1.43
CA ASP A 29 6.54 -19.66 0.43
C ASP A 29 7.28 -19.45 -0.90
N SER A 30 8.07 -18.39 -1.00
CA SER A 30 8.84 -18.02 -2.21
C SER A 30 7.95 -17.77 -3.44
N VAL A 31 6.71 -17.34 -3.22
CA VAL A 31 5.74 -16.98 -4.27
C VAL A 31 5.47 -15.47 -4.22
N ALA A 32 5.16 -14.87 -5.35
CA ALA A 32 4.82 -13.45 -5.40
C ALA A 32 3.56 -13.15 -4.60
N LEU A 33 3.48 -11.97 -3.98
CA LEU A 33 2.36 -11.52 -3.14
C LEU A 33 1.01 -11.71 -3.86
N PHE A 34 0.90 -11.20 -5.08
CA PHE A 34 -0.28 -11.43 -5.92
C PHE A 34 -0.03 -12.62 -6.84
N HIS A 35 -0.62 -13.75 -6.50
CA HIS A 35 -0.49 -14.99 -7.26
C HIS A 35 -1.77 -15.84 -7.16
N SER A 36 -2.04 -16.63 -8.18
CA SER A 36 -3.24 -17.49 -8.21
C SER A 36 -3.30 -18.52 -7.09
N SER A 37 -2.16 -18.94 -6.53
CA SER A 37 -2.10 -19.86 -5.39
C SER A 37 -2.50 -19.20 -4.06
N HIS A 38 -2.53 -17.88 -3.99
CA HIS A 38 -2.88 -17.10 -2.81
C HIS A 38 -4.37 -16.75 -2.79
N GLY A 39 -5.24 -17.77 -2.84
CA GLY A 39 -6.69 -17.58 -2.77
C GLY A 39 -7.30 -16.78 -3.92
N SER A 40 -6.63 -16.74 -5.09
CA SER A 40 -7.03 -15.95 -6.25
C SER A 40 -7.01 -14.43 -5.99
N ASN A 41 -6.00 -13.96 -5.27
CA ASN A 41 -5.82 -12.54 -4.97
C ASN A 41 -5.30 -11.71 -6.15
N LEU A 42 -5.01 -12.34 -7.30
CA LEU A 42 -4.58 -11.68 -8.53
C LEU A 42 -5.72 -11.59 -9.54
N THR A 43 -5.94 -10.40 -10.09
CA THR A 43 -6.80 -10.18 -11.26
C THR A 43 -6.05 -9.34 -12.30
N THR A 44 -6.30 -9.58 -13.57
CA THR A 44 -5.80 -8.77 -14.69
C THR A 44 -6.89 -7.91 -15.31
N SER A 45 -8.06 -7.84 -14.68
CA SER A 45 -9.23 -7.15 -15.21
C SER A 45 -9.27 -5.69 -14.72
N ALA A 46 -9.71 -4.80 -15.61
CA ALA A 46 -9.93 -3.40 -15.27
C ALA A 46 -10.95 -3.23 -14.13
N LEU A 47 -10.85 -2.14 -13.39
CA LEU A 47 -11.76 -1.80 -12.31
C LEU A 47 -13.19 -1.60 -12.84
N SER A 48 -14.11 -2.39 -12.36
CA SER A 48 -15.54 -2.32 -12.66
C SER A 48 -16.36 -2.87 -11.49
N ALA A 49 -17.68 -2.68 -11.51
CA ALA A 49 -18.56 -3.22 -10.48
C ALA A 49 -18.46 -4.75 -10.34
N SER A 50 -18.34 -5.46 -11.45
CA SER A 50 -18.24 -6.92 -11.47
C SER A 50 -16.89 -7.40 -10.95
N THR A 51 -15.77 -6.79 -11.37
CA THR A 51 -14.42 -7.16 -10.94
C THR A 51 -14.18 -6.82 -9.47
N PHE A 52 -14.68 -5.66 -9.02
CA PHE A 52 -14.65 -5.29 -7.61
C PHE A 52 -15.45 -6.27 -6.74
N THR A 53 -16.65 -6.65 -7.17
CA THR A 53 -17.48 -7.64 -6.46
C THR A 53 -16.79 -9.01 -6.40
N ALA A 54 -16.13 -9.41 -7.49
CA ALA A 54 -15.35 -10.65 -7.52
C ALA A 54 -14.15 -10.61 -6.56
N ALA A 55 -13.40 -9.51 -6.54
CA ALA A 55 -12.28 -9.33 -5.61
C ALA A 55 -12.75 -9.35 -4.14
N ARG A 56 -13.83 -8.64 -3.84
CA ARG A 56 -14.45 -8.67 -2.51
C ARG A 56 -14.85 -10.09 -2.09
N LEU A 57 -15.47 -10.84 -3.00
CA LEU A 57 -15.86 -12.21 -2.72
C LEU A 57 -14.66 -13.13 -2.52
N ALA A 58 -13.60 -12.95 -3.30
CA ALA A 58 -12.34 -13.69 -3.14
C ALA A 58 -11.74 -13.43 -1.76
N MET A 59 -11.65 -12.17 -1.33
CA MET A 59 -11.17 -11.78 -0.01
C MET A 59 -12.00 -12.39 1.13
N MET A 60 -13.33 -12.35 1.04
CA MET A 60 -14.21 -12.98 2.03
C MET A 60 -14.08 -14.52 2.10
N LYS A 61 -13.67 -15.13 0.99
CA LYS A 61 -13.43 -16.57 0.90
C LYS A 61 -12.02 -16.98 1.26
N GLN A 62 -11.12 -16.01 1.46
CA GLN A 62 -9.75 -16.28 1.86
C GLN A 62 -9.71 -17.19 3.07
N ALA A 63 -8.84 -18.20 3.02
CA ALA A 63 -8.73 -19.21 4.05
C ALA A 63 -7.30 -19.29 4.55
N GLU A 64 -7.17 -19.65 5.82
CA GLU A 64 -5.88 -19.93 6.43
C GLU A 64 -5.19 -21.11 5.74
N LYS A 65 -3.91 -20.97 5.44
CA LYS A 65 -3.11 -21.93 4.67
C LYS A 65 -3.10 -23.34 5.28
N SER A 66 -3.07 -23.44 6.60
CA SER A 66 -2.92 -24.72 7.31
C SER A 66 -4.24 -25.41 7.63
N SER A 67 -5.29 -24.65 7.91
CA SER A 67 -6.55 -25.20 8.44
C SER A 67 -7.71 -25.16 7.46
N SER A 68 -7.56 -24.46 6.34
CA SER A 68 -8.64 -24.18 5.38
C SER A 68 -9.85 -23.46 5.98
N LYS A 69 -9.72 -22.92 7.20
CA LYS A 69 -10.76 -22.10 7.82
C LYS A 69 -10.79 -20.72 7.18
N ARG A 70 -11.98 -20.24 6.87
CA ARG A 70 -12.16 -18.90 6.31
C ARG A 70 -11.80 -17.83 7.34
N LEU A 71 -11.03 -16.84 6.91
CA LEU A 71 -10.62 -15.71 7.74
C LEU A 71 -11.73 -14.65 7.86
N GLY A 72 -12.67 -14.62 6.90
CA GLY A 72 -13.79 -13.67 6.95
C GLY A 72 -13.36 -12.23 6.74
N LEU A 73 -12.28 -12.00 6.00
CA LEU A 73 -11.76 -10.67 5.73
C LEU A 73 -12.77 -9.79 4.99
N VAL A 74 -12.85 -8.54 5.39
CA VAL A 74 -13.73 -7.55 4.78
C VAL A 74 -12.90 -6.49 4.10
N LEU A 75 -13.18 -6.23 2.82
CA LEU A 75 -12.54 -5.20 2.04
C LEU A 75 -12.89 -3.82 2.63
N GLN A 76 -11.89 -3.07 3.06
CA GLN A 76 -12.05 -1.75 3.66
C GLN A 76 -11.40 -0.63 2.84
N HIS A 77 -10.35 -0.92 2.08
CA HIS A 77 -9.60 0.08 1.34
C HIS A 77 -9.49 -0.29 -0.13
N LEU A 78 -9.65 0.71 -1.00
CA LEU A 78 -9.43 0.62 -2.44
C LEU A 78 -8.39 1.66 -2.84
N MET A 79 -7.24 1.21 -3.32
CA MET A 79 -6.17 2.08 -3.81
C MET A 79 -6.20 2.11 -5.33
N VAL A 80 -6.18 3.31 -5.89
CA VAL A 80 -6.25 3.54 -7.34
C VAL A 80 -5.25 4.62 -7.76
N PRO A 81 -4.71 4.57 -8.99
CA PRO A 81 -3.97 5.67 -9.58
C PRO A 81 -4.90 6.86 -9.85
N MET A 82 -4.32 8.01 -10.16
CA MET A 82 -5.07 9.22 -10.49
C MET A 82 -6.02 9.02 -11.68
N ASP A 83 -5.63 8.23 -12.65
CA ASP A 83 -6.42 7.94 -13.86
C ASP A 83 -7.73 7.19 -13.57
N LEU A 84 -7.77 6.42 -12.50
CA LEU A 84 -8.96 5.65 -12.08
C LEU A 84 -9.79 6.35 -10.99
N GLU A 85 -9.42 7.54 -10.53
CA GLU A 85 -10.13 8.26 -9.46
C GLU A 85 -11.62 8.43 -9.80
N GLU A 86 -11.92 8.98 -10.98
CA GLU A 86 -13.31 9.20 -11.40
C GLU A 86 -14.08 7.89 -11.50
N THR A 87 -13.46 6.85 -12.04
CA THR A 87 -14.06 5.52 -12.14
C THR A 87 -14.38 4.95 -10.76
N ALA A 88 -13.45 5.03 -9.82
CA ALA A 88 -13.63 4.55 -8.47
C ALA A 88 -14.72 5.31 -7.73
N VAL A 89 -14.73 6.64 -7.82
CA VAL A 89 -15.76 7.48 -7.19
C VAL A 89 -17.15 7.18 -7.77
N ASN A 90 -17.26 7.08 -9.09
CA ASN A 90 -18.53 6.78 -9.76
C ASN A 90 -19.06 5.38 -9.43
N LEU A 91 -18.16 4.41 -9.24
CA LEU A 91 -18.54 3.04 -8.87
C LEU A 91 -19.31 2.97 -7.55
N PHE A 92 -18.98 3.87 -6.60
CA PHE A 92 -19.60 3.90 -5.27
C PHE A 92 -20.56 5.08 -5.08
N ARG A 93 -20.71 5.93 -6.08
CA ARG A 93 -21.65 7.05 -6.04
C ARG A 93 -23.08 6.50 -6.06
N ARG A 94 -23.87 6.84 -5.04
CA ARG A 94 -25.32 6.63 -5.09
C ARG A 94 -25.91 7.57 -6.14
N THR A 95 -26.33 7.03 -7.26
CA THR A 95 -27.27 7.73 -8.13
C THR A 95 -28.64 7.60 -7.51
N THR A 96 -29.28 8.73 -7.23
CA THR A 96 -30.62 8.85 -6.62
C THR A 96 -31.74 8.42 -7.57
N GLU A 97 -31.41 8.05 -8.79
CA GLU A 97 -32.41 7.65 -9.78
C GLU A 97 -32.52 6.13 -9.85
N ASN A 98 -33.62 5.64 -9.37
CA ASN A 98 -34.48 4.51 -9.77
C ASN A 98 -33.82 3.27 -10.39
N ASP A 99 -32.51 3.18 -10.52
CA ASP A 99 -31.80 2.00 -10.94
C ASP A 99 -31.49 1.12 -9.72
N ALA A 100 -32.54 0.44 -9.27
CA ALA A 100 -32.48 -0.58 -8.22
C ALA A 100 -31.47 -1.72 -8.51
N LYS A 101 -30.83 -1.67 -9.67
CA LYS A 101 -29.81 -2.65 -10.12
C LYS A 101 -28.44 -2.41 -9.52
N PHE A 102 -28.19 -1.24 -8.96
CA PHE A 102 -26.88 -0.88 -8.38
C PHE A 102 -27.00 -0.52 -6.91
N ILE A 103 -27.68 -1.33 -6.14
CA ILE A 103 -27.45 -1.34 -4.70
C ILE A 103 -26.06 -1.89 -4.50
N VAL A 104 -25.14 -1.01 -4.67
CA VAL A 104 -23.76 -1.30 -4.41
C VAL A 104 -23.56 -1.31 -2.91
N ASN A 105 -23.30 -2.48 -2.45
CA ASN A 105 -22.46 -2.79 -1.32
C ASN A 105 -22.84 -2.25 0.05
N PRO A 106 -23.19 -3.15 0.94
CA PRO A 106 -23.06 -2.93 2.36
C PRO A 106 -21.57 -2.91 2.73
N GLY A 107 -20.85 -1.88 2.48
CA GLY A 107 -19.42 -1.77 2.75
C GLY A 107 -18.75 -0.99 1.63
N GLN A 108 -18.99 0.32 1.61
CA GLN A 108 -18.27 1.22 0.75
C GLN A 108 -16.82 1.28 1.23
N PRO A 109 -15.83 0.89 0.40
CA PRO A 109 -14.44 0.99 0.79
C PRO A 109 -14.00 2.45 0.87
N GLN A 110 -13.00 2.72 1.67
CA GLN A 110 -12.30 3.99 1.62
C GLN A 110 -11.43 4.03 0.37
N ILE A 111 -11.68 5.00 -0.51
CA ILE A 111 -10.92 5.19 -1.74
C ILE A 111 -9.68 6.02 -1.44
N HIS A 112 -8.52 5.51 -1.84
CA HIS A 112 -7.22 6.19 -1.75
C HIS A 112 -6.68 6.41 -3.15
N VAL A 113 -6.56 7.67 -3.55
CA VAL A 113 -5.92 8.05 -4.81
C VAL A 113 -4.43 8.17 -4.58
N VAL A 114 -3.65 7.32 -5.25
CA VAL A 114 -2.21 7.18 -5.03
C VAL A 114 -1.45 7.77 -6.20
N THR A 115 -0.81 8.90 -5.98
CA THR A 115 -0.04 9.63 -7.00
C THR A 115 1.22 8.91 -7.46
N HIS A 116 1.69 7.93 -6.68
CA HIS A 116 2.90 7.16 -6.97
C HIS A 116 2.66 5.89 -7.80
N LEU A 117 1.40 5.49 -8.00
CA LEU A 117 1.06 4.44 -8.95
C LEU A 117 1.16 5.02 -10.36
N THR A 118 2.13 4.52 -11.12
CA THR A 118 2.42 4.99 -12.48
C THR A 118 1.66 4.22 -13.56
N ASP A 119 1.17 3.03 -13.25
CA ASP A 119 0.30 2.29 -14.14
C ASP A 119 -1.15 2.74 -13.98
N ALA A 120 -1.71 3.27 -15.09
CA ALA A 120 -3.05 3.84 -15.11
C ALA A 120 -4.18 2.79 -14.94
N SER A 121 -3.86 1.52 -14.99
CA SER A 121 -4.84 0.41 -14.94
C SER A 121 -4.80 -0.41 -13.65
N ASP A 122 -3.76 -0.26 -12.85
CA ASP A 122 -3.59 -1.01 -11.61
C ASP A 122 -4.50 -0.51 -10.51
N TRP A 123 -5.11 -1.43 -9.80
CA TRP A 123 -5.90 -1.13 -8.61
C TRP A 123 -5.73 -2.23 -7.56
N PHE A 124 -5.74 -1.84 -6.28
CA PHE A 124 -5.54 -2.76 -5.17
C PHE A 124 -6.66 -2.63 -4.15
N ALA A 125 -7.15 -3.78 -3.71
CA ALA A 125 -8.19 -3.88 -2.70
C ALA A 125 -7.61 -4.53 -1.45
N CYS A 126 -7.76 -3.88 -0.30
CA CYS A 126 -7.15 -4.31 0.95
C CYS A 126 -8.17 -4.44 2.06
N ALA A 127 -7.93 -5.38 2.96
CA ALA A 127 -8.61 -5.46 4.24
C ALA A 127 -8.13 -4.34 5.20
N GLY A 128 -8.83 -4.12 6.29
CA GLY A 128 -8.37 -3.22 7.34
C GLY A 128 -7.20 -3.80 8.13
N ILE A 129 -6.38 -2.92 8.69
CA ILE A 129 -5.24 -3.29 9.55
C ILE A 129 -5.67 -4.04 10.82
N ASP A 130 -6.92 -3.87 11.23
CA ASP A 130 -7.55 -4.56 12.34
C ASP A 130 -7.86 -6.04 12.06
N GLN A 131 -7.79 -6.46 10.80
CA GLN A 131 -8.17 -7.80 10.35
C GLN A 131 -6.98 -8.66 9.96
N ALA A 132 -5.95 -8.06 9.35
CA ALA A 132 -4.75 -8.76 8.91
C ALA A 132 -3.55 -7.82 8.84
N ASP A 133 -2.40 -8.30 9.32
CA ASP A 133 -1.12 -7.62 9.15
C ASP A 133 -0.60 -7.90 7.74
N GLN A 134 -0.61 -6.88 6.89
CA GLN A 134 -0.26 -7.04 5.48
C GLN A 134 1.20 -6.69 5.20
N ILE A 135 1.66 -5.59 5.77
CA ILE A 135 3.01 -5.05 5.55
C ILE A 135 3.63 -4.64 6.86
N GLU A 136 4.86 -5.09 7.10
CA GLU A 136 5.67 -4.62 8.21
C GLU A 136 6.69 -3.58 7.74
N VAL A 137 6.83 -2.50 8.51
CA VAL A 137 7.86 -1.48 8.30
C VAL A 137 8.80 -1.47 9.48
N GLY A 138 10.07 -1.82 9.22
CA GLY A 138 11.13 -1.84 10.21
C GLY A 138 12.02 -0.61 10.12
N PHE A 139 12.39 -0.06 11.27
CA PHE A 139 13.33 1.06 11.38
C PHE A 139 14.62 0.61 12.06
N LEU A 140 15.77 1.03 11.53
CA LEU A 140 17.08 0.68 12.12
C LEU A 140 17.19 1.27 13.52
N ASP A 141 17.50 0.43 14.50
CA ASP A 141 17.59 0.79 15.93
C ASP A 141 16.29 1.40 16.50
N GLY A 142 15.14 1.10 15.90
CA GLY A 142 13.84 1.68 16.32
C GLY A 142 13.71 3.19 16.09
N LYS A 143 14.57 3.79 15.25
CA LYS A 143 14.56 5.23 14.96
C LYS A 143 13.59 5.56 13.84
N GLU A 144 12.39 5.94 14.18
CA GLU A 144 11.34 6.35 13.25
C GLU A 144 11.58 7.72 12.62
N GLU A 145 12.39 8.57 13.27
CA GLU A 145 12.70 9.92 12.81
C GLU A 145 14.07 10.00 12.12
N PRO A 146 14.21 10.86 11.10
CA PRO A 146 15.50 11.13 10.48
C PRO A 146 16.46 11.79 11.46
N ALA A 147 17.70 11.33 11.48
CA ALA A 147 18.78 11.94 12.25
C ALA A 147 19.50 13.01 11.42
N LEU A 148 19.53 14.24 11.92
CA LEU A 148 20.29 15.34 11.33
C LEU A 148 21.68 15.42 11.97
N PHE A 149 22.69 15.46 11.14
CA PHE A 149 24.09 15.67 11.53
C PHE A 149 24.60 16.95 10.90
N MET A 150 25.32 17.74 11.69
CA MET A 150 25.95 18.96 11.24
C MET A 150 27.45 18.88 11.49
N GLN A 151 28.24 19.19 10.48
CA GLN A 151 29.67 19.35 10.57
C GLN A 151 29.98 20.85 10.44
N ALA A 152 30.33 21.46 11.55
CA ALA A 152 30.65 22.89 11.67
C ALA A 152 31.95 23.10 12.45
N ASP A 153 32.83 22.10 12.51
CA ASP A 153 34.12 22.19 13.20
C ASP A 153 35.13 22.91 12.27
N ASP A 154 35.56 24.09 12.68
CA ASP A 154 36.49 24.93 11.92
C ASP A 154 37.88 24.31 11.77
N SER A 155 38.19 23.27 12.53
CA SER A 155 39.48 22.58 12.47
C SER A 155 39.54 21.40 11.54
N ASN A 156 38.38 20.98 10.97
CA ASN A 156 38.31 19.75 10.18
C ASN A 156 37.24 19.77 9.06
N GLY A 157 37.49 18.99 8.00
CA GLY A 157 36.53 18.74 6.93
C GLY A 157 36.24 19.95 6.04
N SER A 158 34.96 20.09 5.61
CA SER A 158 34.52 21.14 4.68
C SER A 158 34.54 22.55 5.27
N ALA A 159 34.39 22.69 6.58
CA ALA A 159 34.52 23.96 7.29
C ALA A 159 35.93 24.51 7.15
N PHE A 160 36.93 23.70 7.46
CA PHE A 160 38.34 24.10 7.35
C PHE A 160 38.78 24.35 5.88
N ALA A 161 38.37 23.49 4.96
CA ALA A 161 38.86 23.54 3.57
C ALA A 161 38.16 24.60 2.72
N ALA A 162 36.91 25.00 3.03
CA ALA A 162 36.10 25.84 2.16
C ALA A 162 35.14 26.78 2.89
N ASP A 163 35.27 26.94 4.22
CA ASP A 163 34.38 27.76 5.06
C ASP A 163 32.89 27.43 4.84
N LYS A 164 32.57 26.10 4.85
CA LYS A 164 31.24 25.59 4.57
C LYS A 164 30.76 24.68 5.69
N VAL A 165 29.53 24.90 6.14
CA VAL A 165 28.81 23.99 7.04
C VAL A 165 28.16 22.89 6.20
N THR A 166 28.42 21.63 6.57
CA THR A 166 27.87 20.46 5.89
C THR A 166 26.77 19.85 6.75
N LEU A 167 25.58 19.67 6.17
CA LEU A 167 24.45 18.99 6.78
C LEU A 167 24.28 17.61 6.14
N LYS A 168 24.04 16.59 6.98
CA LYS A 168 23.71 15.25 6.54
C LYS A 168 22.46 14.75 7.25
N VAL A 169 21.48 14.30 6.50
CA VAL A 169 20.30 13.60 7.02
C VAL A 169 20.47 12.11 6.79
N ARG A 170 20.19 11.30 7.81
CA ARG A 170 20.18 9.85 7.71
C ARG A 170 18.87 9.30 8.27
N HIS A 171 18.17 8.52 7.43
CA HIS A 171 17.02 7.74 7.81
C HIS A 171 17.13 6.37 7.15
N ILE A 172 17.01 5.29 7.92
CA ILE A 172 17.15 3.92 7.43
C ILE A 172 15.93 3.14 7.88
N TYR A 173 15.16 2.68 6.91
CA TYR A 173 14.00 1.85 7.12
C TYR A 173 13.81 0.90 5.93
N GLY A 174 13.01 -0.12 6.11
CA GLY A 174 12.62 -1.07 5.07
C GLY A 174 11.20 -1.58 5.34
N GLY A 175 10.58 -2.13 4.32
CA GLY A 175 9.26 -2.75 4.43
C GLY A 175 9.23 -4.06 3.68
N ALA A 176 8.46 -5.02 4.22
CA ALA A 176 8.22 -6.30 3.59
C ALA A 176 6.75 -6.72 3.79
N PRO A 177 6.13 -7.41 2.80
CA PRO A 177 4.85 -8.04 3.01
C PRO A 177 5.01 -9.25 3.95
N ILE A 178 4.06 -9.41 4.87
CA ILE A 178 4.06 -10.51 5.84
C ILE A 178 3.18 -11.64 5.33
N GLU A 179 1.97 -11.31 4.92
CA GLU A 179 0.95 -12.27 4.48
C GLU A 179 0.17 -11.77 3.26
N TYR A 180 -0.60 -12.68 2.63
CA TYR A 180 -1.43 -12.41 1.44
C TYR A 180 -2.92 -12.57 1.72
#